data_3afc6251b2833ec959b12b4ce6be1b57
#
_entry.id   3afc6251b2833ec959b12b4ce6be1b57
#
_cell.length_a   1.000
_cell.length_b   1.000
_cell.length_c   1.000
_cell.angle_alpha   90.00
_cell.angle_beta   90.00
_cell.angle_gamma   90.00
#
_symmetry.space_group_name_H-M   'P 1'
#
loop_
_entity.id
_entity.type
_entity.pdbx_description
1 polymer ?
#
loop_
_entity_poly.entity_id
_entity_poly.type
_entity_poly.pdbx_seq_one_letter_code
_entity_poly.pdbx_strand_id
1 'polypeptide(L)'
;MKYIQNLLNVSAIIVFSCFLTFGQTEEELKRYFEGKKVEVKIDLPATKDGVNVYPEKNQPVDFSRYAQLLKTYGISVREGDRIMITKIKVKDKLIEFQLGGGGYGTFGDETSSDIYIPTVSKSRREKNLEKQLKYENEERRRRRINEEIDYLRRERQREDNRNRAEVAEAKELAKQRIEEKRLMGGSRFNIRFERKVTSLDLTPKVIMEALEEYVEFSDFN
;
A
#
# COMPACT_ATOMS: atom_id res chain seq x y z
N MET A 1 9.00 1.14 72.61
CA MET A 1 9.27 2.16 71.58
C MET A 1 10.01 1.64 70.30
N LYS A 2 10.88 0.63 70.35
CA LYS A 2 11.62 0.10 69.21
C LYS A 2 10.74 -0.65 68.20
N TYR A 3 9.61 -1.24 68.55
CA TYR A 3 8.73 -1.98 67.65
C TYR A 3 7.86 -1.09 66.73
N ILE A 4 7.53 0.12 67.16
CA ILE A 4 6.71 1.06 66.37
C ILE A 4 7.53 1.70 65.25
N GLN A 5 8.83 1.91 65.46
CA GLN A 5 9.74 2.46 64.47
C GLN A 5 10.01 1.50 63.28
N ASN A 6 10.03 0.18 63.55
CA ASN A 6 10.22 -0.84 62.51
C ASN A 6 8.95 -1.03 61.64
N LEU A 7 7.75 -0.83 62.19
CA LEU A 7 6.49 -0.91 61.44
C LEU A 7 6.34 0.27 60.44
N LEU A 8 6.79 1.46 60.83
CA LEU A 8 6.76 2.65 59.97
C LEU A 8 7.74 2.55 58.79
N ASN A 9 8.89 1.92 58.98
CA ASN A 9 9.88 1.72 57.89
C ASN A 9 9.45 0.65 56.87
N VAL A 10 8.72 -0.38 57.28
CA VAL A 10 8.19 -1.41 56.42
C VAL A 10 7.05 -0.88 55.55
N SER A 11 6.17 -0.03 56.07
CA SER A 11 5.09 0.62 55.34
C SER A 11 5.61 1.61 54.27
N ALA A 12 6.73 2.31 54.51
CA ALA A 12 7.33 3.23 53.56
C ALA A 12 7.94 2.53 52.34
N ILE A 13 8.45 1.30 52.52
CA ILE A 13 9.04 0.51 51.42
C ILE A 13 7.96 -0.09 50.52
N ILE A 14 6.81 -0.45 51.06
CA ILE A 14 5.70 -1.02 50.26
C ILE A 14 5.00 0.04 49.37
N VAL A 15 4.95 1.30 49.83
CA VAL A 15 4.34 2.40 49.05
C VAL A 15 5.23 2.84 47.90
N PHE A 16 6.55 2.64 47.93
CA PHE A 16 7.47 3.05 46.86
C PHE A 16 7.57 2.05 45.70
N SER A 17 7.14 0.80 45.88
CA SER A 17 7.19 -0.21 44.83
C SER A 17 5.97 -0.24 43.89
N CYS A 18 4.96 0.61 44.12
CA CYS A 18 3.72 0.63 43.34
C CYS A 18 3.70 1.68 42.17
N PHE A 19 4.82 2.35 41.87
CA PHE A 19 4.81 3.49 40.95
C PHE A 19 5.46 3.28 39.59
N LEU A 20 5.70 2.06 39.12
CA LEU A 20 6.33 1.85 37.81
C LEU A 20 5.63 0.80 36.93
N THR A 21 4.31 0.84 36.86
CA THR A 21 3.62 0.23 35.71
C THR A 21 2.93 1.31 34.90
N PHE A 22 3.69 2.23 34.37
CA PHE A 22 3.22 2.96 33.19
C PHE A 22 3.13 1.93 32.07
N GLY A 23 1.93 1.45 31.79
CA GLY A 23 1.67 0.69 30.57
C GLY A 23 2.07 1.56 29.39
N GLN A 24 3.10 1.15 28.66
CA GLN A 24 3.51 1.88 27.48
C GLN A 24 2.38 1.82 26.46
N THR A 25 2.05 2.96 25.90
CA THR A 25 0.92 3.17 25.01
C THR A 25 1.39 3.34 23.57
N GLU A 26 0.48 3.19 22.61
CA GLU A 26 0.75 3.48 21.21
C GLU A 26 1.24 4.92 21.03
N GLU A 27 0.70 5.88 21.80
CA GLU A 27 1.07 7.30 21.74
C GLU A 27 2.52 7.55 22.20
N GLU A 28 2.99 6.82 23.18
CA GLU A 28 4.39 6.92 23.64
C GLU A 28 5.34 6.35 22.59
N LEU A 29 4.95 5.23 21.95
CA LEU A 29 5.71 4.63 20.88
C LEU A 29 5.80 5.58 19.67
N LYS A 30 4.69 6.19 19.27
CA LYS A 30 4.65 7.22 18.22
C LYS A 30 5.56 8.39 18.55
N ARG A 31 5.46 8.93 19.76
CA ARG A 31 6.28 10.06 20.20
C ARG A 31 7.76 9.74 20.21
N TYR A 32 8.13 8.50 20.52
CA TYR A 32 9.52 8.07 20.53
C TYR A 32 10.11 7.92 19.12
N PHE A 33 9.36 7.38 18.16
CA PHE A 33 9.86 7.01 16.83
C PHE A 33 9.50 7.97 15.71
N GLU A 34 8.25 8.47 15.66
CA GLU A 34 7.78 9.25 14.50
C GLU A 34 8.57 10.56 14.33
N GLY A 35 8.94 10.86 13.08
CA GLY A 35 9.76 12.02 12.72
C GLY A 35 11.26 11.80 12.81
N LYS A 36 11.75 10.73 13.44
CA LYS A 36 13.16 10.37 13.46
C LYS A 36 13.57 9.59 12.23
N LYS A 37 14.86 9.58 11.92
CA LYS A 37 15.43 8.83 10.78
C LYS A 37 16.11 7.57 11.24
N VAL A 38 16.06 6.57 10.38
CA VAL A 38 16.76 5.29 10.53
C VAL A 38 17.49 4.97 9.22
N GLU A 39 18.54 4.17 9.30
CA GLU A 39 19.18 3.61 8.14
C GLU A 39 18.70 2.17 7.93
N VAL A 40 18.26 1.83 6.72
CA VAL A 40 17.80 0.48 6.42
C VAL A 40 18.96 -0.40 5.97
N LYS A 41 19.00 -1.64 6.43
CA LYS A 41 20.07 -2.62 6.14
C LYS A 41 19.67 -3.62 5.06
N ILE A 42 18.46 -3.51 4.51
CA ILE A 42 17.94 -4.33 3.41
C ILE A 42 17.09 -3.49 2.48
N ASP A 43 16.97 -3.88 1.22
CA ASP A 43 16.05 -3.27 0.27
C ASP A 43 14.59 -3.45 0.70
N LEU A 44 13.76 -2.44 0.57
CA LEU A 44 12.35 -2.54 0.94
C LEU A 44 11.43 -2.45 -0.28
N PRO A 45 10.39 -3.34 -0.35
CA PRO A 45 9.49 -3.40 -1.49
C PRO A 45 8.56 -2.20 -1.56
N ALA A 46 8.28 -1.74 -2.79
CA ALA A 46 7.43 -0.60 -3.10
C ALA A 46 5.93 -0.93 -2.96
N THR A 47 5.51 -1.40 -1.79
CA THR A 47 4.13 -1.81 -1.52
C THR A 47 3.74 -1.61 -0.06
N LYS A 48 2.43 -1.40 0.18
CA LYS A 48 1.84 -1.36 1.53
C LYS A 48 1.98 -2.67 2.30
N ASP A 49 2.24 -3.78 1.61
CA ASP A 49 2.43 -5.07 2.29
C ASP A 49 3.75 -5.11 3.06
N GLY A 50 4.77 -4.36 2.60
CA GLY A 50 6.04 -4.22 3.30
C GLY A 50 6.73 -5.55 3.61
N VAL A 51 7.61 -5.54 4.61
CA VAL A 51 8.31 -6.73 5.11
C VAL A 51 7.71 -7.18 6.42
N ASN A 52 7.29 -8.46 6.50
CA ASN A 52 6.82 -9.05 7.75
C ASN A 52 7.99 -9.58 8.55
N VAL A 53 8.10 -9.16 9.82
CA VAL A 53 9.08 -9.63 10.79
C VAL A 53 8.34 -10.35 11.92
N TYR A 54 8.73 -11.58 12.22
CA TYR A 54 8.17 -12.43 13.29
C TYR A 54 9.22 -12.64 14.36
N PRO A 55 9.36 -11.76 15.35
CA PRO A 55 10.46 -11.83 16.33
C PRO A 55 10.45 -13.09 17.20
N GLU A 56 9.30 -13.77 17.29
CA GLU A 56 9.15 -15.01 18.04
C GLU A 56 9.61 -16.26 17.27
N LYS A 57 10.02 -16.12 15.99
CA LYS A 57 10.43 -17.24 15.13
C LYS A 57 11.95 -17.31 14.97
N ASN A 58 12.49 -18.53 14.83
CA ASN A 58 13.92 -18.73 14.52
C ASN A 58 14.35 -18.09 13.20
N GLN A 59 13.44 -17.94 12.24
CA GLN A 59 13.62 -17.20 11.01
C GLN A 59 12.57 -16.07 10.97
N PRO A 60 12.96 -14.86 11.40
CA PRO A 60 12.01 -13.75 11.56
C PRO A 60 11.39 -13.28 10.24
N VAL A 61 12.10 -13.40 9.11
CA VAL A 61 11.63 -12.99 7.79
C VAL A 61 11.50 -14.18 6.85
N ASP A 62 10.38 -14.28 6.14
CA ASP A 62 10.21 -15.18 5.00
C ASP A 62 10.91 -14.58 3.77
N PHE A 63 12.16 -14.98 3.54
CA PHE A 63 12.96 -14.47 2.44
C PHE A 63 12.43 -14.85 1.05
N SER A 64 11.68 -15.95 0.91
CA SER A 64 11.04 -16.32 -0.36
C SER A 64 9.96 -15.32 -0.74
N ARG A 65 9.08 -14.99 0.21
CA ARG A 65 8.05 -13.98 0.02
C ARG A 65 8.64 -12.57 -0.14
N TYR A 66 9.66 -12.24 0.63
CA TYR A 66 10.38 -10.98 0.52
C TYR A 66 10.95 -10.79 -0.89
N ALA A 67 11.68 -11.78 -1.42
CA ALA A 67 12.22 -11.73 -2.78
C ALA A 67 11.12 -11.58 -3.85
N GLN A 68 9.99 -12.28 -3.67
CA GLN A 68 8.83 -12.14 -4.56
C GLN A 68 8.26 -10.72 -4.55
N LEU A 69 8.16 -10.09 -3.37
CA LEU A 69 7.67 -8.71 -3.26
C LEU A 69 8.59 -7.71 -3.97
N LEU A 70 9.91 -7.83 -3.79
CA LEU A 70 10.89 -7.00 -4.49
C LEU A 70 10.80 -7.17 -6.01
N LYS A 71 10.67 -8.42 -6.49
CA LYS A 71 10.53 -8.71 -7.92
C LYS A 71 9.24 -8.14 -8.51
N THR A 72 8.14 -8.20 -7.76
CA THR A 72 6.80 -7.82 -8.25
C THR A 72 6.58 -6.31 -8.22
N TYR A 73 7.03 -5.64 -7.16
CA TYR A 73 6.70 -4.24 -6.89
C TYR A 73 7.88 -3.28 -7.04
N GLY A 74 9.11 -3.80 -7.19
CA GLY A 74 10.33 -3.00 -7.19
C GLY A 74 10.75 -2.58 -5.78
N ILE A 75 11.79 -1.75 -5.71
CA ILE A 75 12.42 -1.26 -4.47
C ILE A 75 12.06 0.21 -4.31
N SER A 76 11.45 0.57 -3.18
CA SER A 76 11.14 1.97 -2.82
C SER A 76 12.15 2.59 -1.85
N VAL A 77 12.82 1.76 -1.05
CA VAL A 77 13.88 2.17 -0.13
C VAL A 77 15.03 1.19 -0.29
N ARG A 78 16.23 1.69 -0.54
CA ARG A 78 17.41 0.85 -0.78
C ARG A 78 18.19 0.61 0.51
N GLU A 79 18.89 -0.48 0.58
CA GLU A 79 19.91 -0.72 1.61
C GLU A 79 20.86 0.49 1.71
N GLY A 80 21.15 0.95 2.94
CA GLY A 80 21.93 2.14 3.24
C GLY A 80 21.17 3.47 3.19
N ASP A 81 19.91 3.49 2.75
CA ASP A 81 19.11 4.71 2.75
C ASP A 81 18.74 5.15 4.18
N ARG A 82 18.92 6.45 4.46
CA ARG A 82 18.42 7.08 5.69
C ARG A 82 17.02 7.66 5.45
N ILE A 83 16.03 7.03 6.06
CA ILE A 83 14.63 7.33 5.84
C ILE A 83 13.90 7.69 7.14
N MET A 84 12.92 8.59 7.03
CA MET A 84 12.10 9.00 8.17
C MET A 84 11.05 7.95 8.52
N ILE A 85 10.88 7.68 9.81
CA ILE A 85 9.74 6.95 10.35
C ILE A 85 8.54 7.89 10.32
N THR A 86 7.60 7.61 9.44
CA THR A 86 6.46 8.50 9.20
C THR A 86 5.25 8.16 10.06
N LYS A 87 5.10 6.89 10.45
CA LYS A 87 3.95 6.45 11.25
C LYS A 87 4.18 5.12 11.93
N ILE A 88 3.70 5.02 13.18
CA ILE A 88 3.53 3.76 13.90
C ILE A 88 2.03 3.48 14.04
N LYS A 89 1.60 2.24 13.78
CA LYS A 89 0.23 1.79 14.02
C LYS A 89 0.24 0.48 14.78
N VAL A 90 -0.49 0.42 15.87
CA VAL A 90 -0.70 -0.80 16.63
C VAL A 90 -2.04 -1.42 16.26
N LYS A 91 -2.04 -2.71 16.00
CA LYS A 91 -3.22 -3.54 15.74
C LYS A 91 -3.16 -4.78 16.64
N ASP A 92 -4.23 -5.60 16.64
CA ASP A 92 -4.36 -6.75 17.54
C ASP A 92 -3.11 -7.64 17.64
N LYS A 93 -2.47 -7.97 16.51
CA LYS A 93 -1.30 -8.87 16.43
C LYS A 93 -0.16 -8.29 15.61
N LEU A 94 -0.14 -6.99 15.40
CA LEU A 94 0.74 -6.35 14.42
C LEU A 94 1.09 -4.93 14.86
N ILE A 95 2.38 -4.60 14.79
CA ILE A 95 2.86 -3.21 14.87
C ILE A 95 3.41 -2.85 13.49
N GLU A 96 2.78 -1.87 12.81
CA GLU A 96 3.27 -1.33 11.53
C GLU A 96 4.27 -0.21 11.81
N PHE A 97 5.47 -0.36 11.26
CA PHE A 97 6.55 0.60 11.33
C PHE A 97 6.76 1.20 9.94
N GLN A 98 6.14 2.35 9.66
CA GLN A 98 6.06 2.95 8.33
C GLN A 98 7.23 3.88 8.07
N LEU A 99 7.87 3.72 6.92
CA LEU A 99 9.05 4.45 6.46
C LEU A 99 8.73 5.21 5.18
N GLY A 100 8.93 6.53 5.18
CA GLY A 100 8.82 7.38 3.98
C GLY A 100 7.42 7.43 3.34
N GLY A 101 6.34 7.07 4.08
CA GLY A 101 4.97 7.03 3.56
C GLY A 101 4.29 5.68 3.75
N GLY A 102 5.05 4.62 4.06
CA GLY A 102 4.52 3.31 4.44
C GLY A 102 4.09 2.41 3.28
N GLY A 103 4.50 2.70 2.05
CA GLY A 103 4.28 1.89 0.86
C GLY A 103 3.01 2.26 0.09
N TYR A 104 3.08 2.05 -1.22
CA TYR A 104 2.00 2.31 -2.17
C TYR A 104 0.86 1.29 -2.05
N GLY A 105 -0.38 1.74 -2.28
CA GLY A 105 -1.61 0.95 -2.18
C GLY A 105 -2.36 1.17 -0.88
N THR A 106 -2.06 2.25 -0.14
CA THR A 106 -2.86 2.72 0.99
C THR A 106 -4.12 3.44 0.51
N PHE A 107 -5.00 3.83 1.44
CA PHE A 107 -6.24 4.52 1.09
C PHE A 107 -5.94 5.85 0.37
N GLY A 108 -6.53 6.01 -0.82
CA GLY A 108 -6.35 7.19 -1.67
C GLY A 108 -5.35 7.03 -2.82
N ASP A 109 -4.59 5.93 -2.86
CA ASP A 109 -3.71 5.65 -4.00
C ASP A 109 -4.49 5.08 -5.18
N GLU A 110 -4.18 5.57 -6.38
CA GLU A 110 -4.66 4.97 -7.63
C GLU A 110 -3.96 3.61 -7.83
N THR A 111 -4.70 2.51 -7.72
CA THR A 111 -4.16 1.16 -7.86
C THR A 111 -4.56 0.47 -9.15
N SER A 112 -5.46 1.07 -9.95
CA SER A 112 -5.94 0.53 -11.23
C SER A 112 -5.72 1.51 -12.37
N SER A 113 -5.26 1.00 -13.49
CA SER A 113 -5.19 1.71 -14.77
C SER A 113 -6.38 1.39 -15.69
N ASP A 114 -7.46 0.81 -15.13
CA ASP A 114 -8.63 0.42 -15.92
C ASP A 114 -9.42 1.66 -16.35
N ILE A 115 -9.41 1.91 -17.66
CA ILE A 115 -10.18 2.97 -18.30
C ILE A 115 -11.27 2.31 -19.14
N TYR A 116 -12.51 2.71 -18.94
CA TYR A 116 -13.64 2.24 -19.73
C TYR A 116 -13.51 2.76 -21.18
N ILE A 117 -13.67 1.88 -22.16
CA ILE A 117 -13.69 2.23 -23.58
C ILE A 117 -15.15 2.28 -24.04
N PRO A 118 -15.69 3.46 -24.33
CA PRO A 118 -17.03 3.55 -24.90
C PRO A 118 -17.03 3.02 -26.33
N THR A 119 -17.96 2.11 -26.64
CA THR A 119 -18.20 1.67 -28.02
C THR A 119 -19.07 2.67 -28.76
N VAL A 120 -18.71 3.01 -29.99
CA VAL A 120 -19.52 3.90 -30.81
C VAL A 120 -20.78 3.18 -31.27
N SER A 121 -21.94 3.69 -30.86
CA SER A 121 -23.22 3.11 -31.22
C SER A 121 -23.62 3.47 -32.66
N LYS A 122 -24.44 2.62 -33.31
CA LYS A 122 -25.00 2.93 -34.63
C LYS A 122 -25.74 4.27 -34.62
N SER A 123 -25.44 5.11 -35.63
CA SER A 123 -26.10 6.40 -35.81
C SER A 123 -27.61 6.21 -36.11
N ARG A 124 -28.39 7.27 -35.87
CA ARG A 124 -29.82 7.26 -36.28
C ARG A 124 -29.99 6.99 -37.77
N ARG A 125 -29.08 7.50 -38.61
CA ARG A 125 -29.12 7.29 -40.05
C ARG A 125 -28.86 5.83 -40.41
N GLU A 126 -27.82 5.19 -39.84
CA GLU A 126 -27.53 3.78 -40.03
C GLU A 126 -28.74 2.89 -39.66
N LYS A 127 -29.36 3.15 -38.51
CA LYS A 127 -30.57 2.43 -38.07
C LYS A 127 -31.77 2.62 -38.99
N ASN A 128 -31.95 3.85 -39.55
CA ASN A 128 -33.03 4.12 -40.47
C ASN A 128 -32.81 3.47 -41.84
N LEU A 129 -31.57 3.48 -42.36
CA LEU A 129 -31.24 2.80 -43.60
C LEU A 129 -31.40 1.28 -43.47
N GLU A 130 -31.00 0.69 -42.36
CA GLU A 130 -31.24 -0.74 -42.07
C GLU A 130 -32.73 -1.09 -42.06
N LYS A 131 -33.60 -0.18 -41.55
CA LYS A 131 -35.05 -0.34 -41.58
C LYS A 131 -35.58 -0.20 -43.03
N GLN A 132 -35.13 0.80 -43.80
CA GLN A 132 -35.53 1.00 -45.21
C GLN A 132 -35.15 -0.21 -46.04
N LEU A 133 -33.94 -0.76 -45.84
CA LEU A 133 -33.44 -1.93 -46.58
C LEU A 133 -34.37 -3.16 -46.47
N LYS A 134 -35.06 -3.30 -45.33
CA LYS A 134 -35.99 -4.43 -45.10
C LYS A 134 -37.22 -4.40 -45.97
N TYR A 135 -37.66 -3.21 -46.39
CA TYR A 135 -38.91 -2.99 -47.13
C TYR A 135 -38.65 -2.55 -48.58
N GLU A 136 -37.40 -2.32 -48.96
CA GLU A 136 -37.06 -1.89 -50.31
C GLU A 136 -37.00 -3.11 -51.25
N ASN A 137 -37.74 -3.06 -52.38
CA ASN A 137 -37.84 -4.11 -53.36
C ASN A 137 -37.07 -3.81 -54.66
N GLU A 138 -36.76 -2.54 -54.90
CA GLU A 138 -36.00 -2.15 -56.12
C GLU A 138 -34.51 -2.41 -55.93
N GLU A 139 -33.94 -3.27 -56.78
CA GLU A 139 -32.57 -3.70 -56.72
C GLU A 139 -31.52 -2.55 -56.69
N ARG A 140 -31.71 -1.53 -57.57
CA ARG A 140 -30.85 -0.35 -57.65
C ARG A 140 -30.85 0.48 -56.35
N ARG A 141 -32.02 0.62 -55.67
CA ARG A 141 -32.14 1.33 -54.43
C ARG A 141 -31.51 0.51 -53.29
N ARG A 142 -31.72 -0.79 -53.27
CA ARG A 142 -31.09 -1.70 -52.29
C ARG A 142 -29.58 -1.59 -52.31
N ARG A 143 -28.97 -1.57 -53.52
CA ARG A 143 -27.52 -1.39 -53.64
C ARG A 143 -27.04 -0.08 -53.05
N ARG A 144 -27.67 1.06 -53.35
CA ARG A 144 -27.31 2.37 -52.81
C ARG A 144 -27.46 2.43 -51.28
N ILE A 145 -28.51 1.87 -50.75
CA ILE A 145 -28.72 1.80 -49.29
C ILE A 145 -27.62 0.95 -48.63
N ASN A 146 -27.26 -0.18 -49.18
CA ASN A 146 -26.18 -1.03 -48.65
C ASN A 146 -24.82 -0.30 -48.73
N GLU A 147 -24.49 0.37 -49.79
CA GLU A 147 -23.26 1.16 -49.91
C GLU A 147 -23.16 2.25 -48.83
N GLU A 148 -24.29 2.92 -48.55
CA GLU A 148 -24.32 3.94 -47.50
C GLU A 148 -24.21 3.33 -46.10
N ILE A 149 -24.88 2.20 -45.81
CA ILE A 149 -24.73 1.48 -44.56
C ILE A 149 -23.26 1.04 -44.37
N ASP A 150 -22.62 0.51 -45.40
CA ASP A 150 -21.24 0.08 -45.34
C ASP A 150 -20.25 1.24 -45.16
N TYR A 151 -20.57 2.41 -45.76
CA TYR A 151 -19.81 3.63 -45.50
C TYR A 151 -19.91 4.03 -44.00
N LEU A 152 -21.12 4.15 -43.45
CA LEU A 152 -21.35 4.53 -42.05
C LEU A 152 -20.75 3.52 -41.09
N ARG A 153 -20.78 2.23 -41.42
CA ARG A 153 -20.16 1.17 -40.61
C ARG A 153 -18.64 1.33 -40.59
N ARG A 154 -18.01 1.63 -41.71
CA ARG A 154 -16.55 1.88 -41.79
C ARG A 154 -16.15 3.13 -40.98
N GLU A 155 -16.93 4.21 -41.06
CA GLU A 155 -16.72 5.43 -40.28
C GLU A 155 -16.77 5.12 -38.78
N ARG A 156 -17.80 4.45 -38.29
CA ARG A 156 -17.95 4.02 -36.94
C ARG A 156 -16.80 3.12 -36.46
N GLN A 157 -16.36 2.22 -37.29
CA GLN A 157 -15.23 1.34 -37.00
C GLN A 157 -13.89 2.10 -36.90
N ARG A 158 -13.70 3.12 -37.71
CA ARG A 158 -12.52 4.01 -37.62
C ARG A 158 -12.54 4.81 -36.29
N GLU A 159 -13.70 5.28 -35.90
CA GLU A 159 -13.86 5.99 -34.64
C GLU A 159 -13.63 5.06 -33.42
N ASP A 160 -14.19 3.85 -33.42
CA ASP A 160 -13.91 2.84 -32.41
C ASP A 160 -12.41 2.52 -32.31
N ASN A 161 -11.73 2.39 -33.43
CA ASN A 161 -10.29 2.10 -33.45
C ASN A 161 -9.47 3.27 -32.90
N ARG A 162 -9.85 4.53 -33.19
CA ARG A 162 -9.21 5.72 -32.60
C ARG A 162 -9.42 5.74 -31.08
N ASN A 163 -10.66 5.57 -30.60
CA ASN A 163 -10.97 5.55 -29.18
C ASN A 163 -10.17 4.46 -28.44
N ARG A 164 -10.03 3.28 -29.06
CA ARG A 164 -9.21 2.19 -28.48
C ARG A 164 -7.73 2.55 -28.41
N ALA A 165 -7.19 3.22 -29.43
CA ALA A 165 -5.79 3.65 -29.44
C ALA A 165 -5.52 4.72 -28.36
N GLU A 166 -6.40 5.74 -28.27
CA GLU A 166 -6.30 6.80 -27.25
C GLU A 166 -6.39 6.24 -25.82
N VAL A 167 -7.33 5.29 -25.59
CA VAL A 167 -7.46 4.65 -24.30
C VAL A 167 -6.26 3.75 -23.97
N ALA A 168 -5.69 3.07 -24.97
CA ALA A 168 -4.48 2.27 -24.76
C ALA A 168 -3.30 3.16 -24.34
N GLU A 169 -3.11 4.29 -24.98
CA GLU A 169 -2.08 5.27 -24.60
C GLU A 169 -2.32 5.82 -23.19
N ALA A 170 -3.56 6.22 -22.87
CA ALA A 170 -3.92 6.70 -21.52
C ALA A 170 -3.69 5.63 -20.45
N LYS A 171 -3.94 4.35 -20.73
CA LYS A 171 -3.64 3.24 -19.82
C LYS A 171 -2.15 3.08 -19.55
N GLU A 172 -1.32 3.18 -20.58
CA GLU A 172 0.15 3.10 -20.41
C GLU A 172 0.68 4.27 -19.59
N LEU A 173 0.21 5.50 -19.84
CA LEU A 173 0.56 6.66 -19.02
C LEU A 173 0.09 6.53 -17.56
N ALA A 174 -1.08 5.93 -17.32
CA ALA A 174 -1.57 5.66 -15.98
C ALA A 174 -0.70 4.63 -15.27
N LYS A 175 -0.29 3.55 -15.95
CA LYS A 175 0.64 2.55 -15.39
C LYS A 175 1.98 3.17 -15.00
N GLN A 176 2.59 3.97 -15.88
CA GLN A 176 3.87 4.65 -15.59
C GLN A 176 3.75 5.54 -14.34
N ARG A 177 2.68 6.33 -14.22
CA ARG A 177 2.41 7.14 -13.04
C ARG A 177 2.24 6.31 -11.76
N ILE A 178 1.56 5.17 -11.85
CA ILE A 178 1.41 4.24 -10.73
C ILE A 178 2.76 3.68 -10.31
N GLU A 179 3.61 3.28 -11.25
CA GLU A 179 4.95 2.78 -10.97
C GLU A 179 5.84 3.84 -10.31
N GLU A 180 5.87 5.07 -10.83
CA GLU A 180 6.61 6.18 -10.23
C GLU A 180 6.15 6.47 -8.78
N LYS A 181 4.84 6.61 -8.57
CA LYS A 181 4.27 6.83 -7.23
C LYS A 181 4.59 5.66 -6.28
N ARG A 182 4.62 4.44 -6.80
CA ARG A 182 4.96 3.24 -6.02
C ARG A 182 6.39 3.31 -5.51
N LEU A 183 7.34 3.65 -6.37
CA LEU A 183 8.76 3.76 -6.00
C LEU A 183 9.01 4.89 -4.99
N MET A 184 8.19 5.95 -5.01
CA MET A 184 8.30 7.09 -4.08
C MET A 184 7.48 6.91 -2.79
N GLY A 185 6.64 5.91 -2.70
CA GLY A 185 5.69 5.73 -1.60
C GLY A 185 6.30 5.23 -0.29
N GLY A 186 7.61 5.01 -0.24
CA GLY A 186 8.26 4.40 0.91
C GLY A 186 7.89 2.93 1.08
N SER A 187 8.07 2.41 2.30
CA SER A 187 7.77 1.03 2.64
C SER A 187 7.43 0.89 4.13
N ARG A 188 7.34 -0.33 4.63
CA ARG A 188 7.12 -0.59 6.05
C ARG A 188 7.69 -1.93 6.49
N PHE A 189 7.98 -2.01 7.79
CA PHE A 189 8.08 -3.28 8.50
C PHE A 189 6.76 -3.55 9.23
N ASN A 190 6.35 -4.80 9.23
CA ASN A 190 5.20 -5.30 9.98
C ASN A 190 5.73 -6.27 11.04
N ILE A 191 5.85 -5.82 12.27
CA ILE A 191 6.26 -6.68 13.39
C ILE A 191 5.03 -7.48 13.82
N ARG A 192 5.04 -8.79 13.57
CA ARG A 192 3.89 -9.68 13.76
C ARG A 192 4.11 -10.62 14.92
N PHE A 193 3.09 -10.74 15.75
CA PHE A 193 3.05 -11.61 16.93
C PHE A 193 2.02 -12.73 16.70
N GLU A 194 2.28 -13.92 17.23
CA GLU A 194 1.30 -15.02 17.20
C GLU A 194 0.14 -14.78 18.16
N ARG A 195 0.38 -14.06 19.26
CA ARG A 195 -0.57 -13.57 20.26
C ARG A 195 -1.00 -12.12 20.02
N LYS A 196 -1.93 -11.62 20.81
CA LYS A 196 -2.27 -10.18 20.81
C LYS A 196 -1.10 -9.36 21.35
N VAL A 197 -0.91 -8.20 20.77
CA VAL A 197 0.04 -7.19 21.21
C VAL A 197 -0.35 -6.73 22.63
N THR A 198 0.60 -6.70 23.53
CA THR A 198 0.45 -6.26 24.92
C THR A 198 1.24 -4.97 25.17
N SER A 199 1.03 -4.34 26.32
CA SER A 199 1.80 -3.15 26.71
C SER A 199 3.32 -3.40 26.79
N LEU A 200 3.74 -4.64 27.07
CA LEU A 200 5.16 -5.00 27.09
C LEU A 200 5.80 -4.98 25.69
N ASP A 201 5.03 -5.26 24.66
CA ASP A 201 5.47 -5.22 23.26
C ASP A 201 5.59 -3.78 22.75
N LEU A 202 4.90 -2.82 23.39
CA LEU A 202 4.91 -1.42 23.02
C LEU A 202 6.11 -0.64 23.60
N THR A 203 7.21 -1.33 23.90
CA THR A 203 8.42 -0.67 24.36
C THR A 203 9.35 -0.36 23.17
N PRO A 204 10.01 0.82 23.14
CA PRO A 204 11.01 1.12 22.12
C PRO A 204 12.07 0.02 22.01
N LYS A 205 12.50 -0.53 23.13
CA LYS A 205 13.50 -1.60 23.16
C LYS A 205 13.06 -2.84 22.38
N VAL A 206 11.82 -3.33 22.59
CA VAL A 206 11.28 -4.50 21.87
C VAL A 206 11.18 -4.24 20.36
N ILE A 207 10.78 -3.04 19.96
CA ILE A 207 10.72 -2.66 18.52
C ILE A 207 12.13 -2.63 17.92
N MET A 208 13.09 -2.03 18.61
CA MET A 208 14.47 -1.92 18.15
C MET A 208 15.12 -3.30 18.06
N GLU A 209 14.96 -4.17 19.05
CA GLU A 209 15.43 -5.56 19.03
C GLU A 209 14.80 -6.38 17.89
N ALA A 210 13.49 -6.22 17.65
CA ALA A 210 12.80 -6.91 16.56
C ALA A 210 13.29 -6.49 15.17
N LEU A 211 13.82 -5.28 15.01
CA LEU A 211 14.26 -4.72 13.75
C LEU A 211 15.78 -4.54 13.61
N GLU A 212 16.59 -4.90 14.61
CA GLU A 212 18.04 -4.63 14.65
C GLU A 212 18.84 -5.21 13.47
N GLU A 213 18.39 -6.35 12.94
CA GLU A 213 19.01 -6.97 11.76
C GLU A 213 18.69 -6.21 10.47
N TYR A 214 17.61 -5.42 10.43
CA TYR A 214 17.05 -4.78 9.23
C TYR A 214 17.14 -3.27 9.25
N VAL A 215 17.35 -2.67 10.42
CA VAL A 215 17.34 -1.22 10.64
C VAL A 215 18.40 -0.81 11.65
N GLU A 216 19.13 0.25 11.35
CA GLU A 216 20.02 0.89 12.30
C GLU A 216 19.39 2.15 12.89
N PHE A 217 19.38 2.22 14.24
CA PHE A 217 18.75 3.27 15.04
C PHE A 217 19.80 4.27 15.57
N SER A 218 20.67 4.80 14.70
CA SER A 218 21.77 5.69 15.11
C SER A 218 21.35 7.00 15.76
N ASP A 219 20.16 7.52 15.42
CA ASP A 219 19.64 8.79 15.94
C ASP A 219 18.85 8.65 17.28
N PHE A 220 18.95 7.49 17.96
CA PHE A 220 18.12 7.16 19.14
C PHE A 220 18.92 7.08 20.46
N ASN A 221 20.16 7.59 20.46
CA ASN A 221 21.00 7.69 21.65
C ASN A 221 20.60 8.85 22.56
#